data_dc3e92849b6d2e7c969944f9a8817863
#
_entry.id   dc3e92849b6d2e7c969944f9a8817863
#
_cell.length_a   1.000
_cell.length_b   1.000
_cell.length_c   1.000
_cell.angle_alpha   90.00
_cell.angle_beta   90.00
_cell.angle_gamma   90.00
#
_symmetry.space_group_name_H-M   'P 1'
#
loop_
_entity.id
_entity.type
_entity.pdbx_description
1 polymer ?
#
loop_
_entity_poly.entity_id
_entity_poly.type
_entity_poly.pdbx_seq_one_letter_code
_entity_poly.pdbx_strand_id
1 'polypeptide(L)'
;MKKFALFVFNGDPLCFIHVLLNALDMKEKGHDPKIILEGASVKLIPELKKTDNPLNKLWEKVLDLNLVEGVCKACSNKLGTLDNAKEQNLQLLDSMSGHPALAEYREKDYEIITF
;
A
#
# COMPACT_ATOMS: atom_id res chain seq x y z
N MET A 1 -7.73 20.21 1.21
CA MET A 1 -7.40 18.77 1.15
C MET A 1 -6.00 18.58 0.58
N LYS A 2 -5.17 17.83 1.28
CA LYS A 2 -3.84 17.45 0.78
C LYS A 2 -3.84 16.02 0.28
N LYS A 3 -2.94 15.71 -0.66
CA LYS A 3 -2.82 14.39 -1.27
C LYS A 3 -1.48 13.79 -0.86
N PHE A 4 -1.51 12.57 -0.33
CA PHE A 4 -0.31 11.88 0.15
C PHE A 4 -0.17 10.51 -0.52
N ALA A 5 0.99 10.24 -1.09
CA ALA A 5 1.34 8.93 -1.61
C ALA A 5 2.31 8.28 -0.62
N LEU A 6 1.84 7.25 0.06
CA LEU A 6 2.60 6.54 1.09
C LEU A 6 3.24 5.31 0.44
N PHE A 7 4.52 5.43 0.09
CA PHE A 7 5.27 4.33 -0.53
C PHE A 7 5.93 3.49 0.56
N VAL A 8 5.55 2.24 0.63
CA VAL A 8 5.98 1.33 1.69
C VAL A 8 6.96 0.31 1.13
N PHE A 9 8.21 0.40 1.57
CA PHE A 9 9.27 -0.53 1.15
C PHE A 9 9.60 -1.56 2.23
N ASN A 10 9.39 -1.21 3.48
CA ASN A 10 9.76 -2.05 4.62
C ASN A 10 8.71 -3.14 4.84
N GLY A 11 9.18 -4.39 4.97
CA GLY A 11 8.31 -5.55 5.20
C GLY A 11 8.08 -5.92 6.66
N ASP A 12 8.54 -5.10 7.60
CA ASP A 12 8.34 -5.36 9.03
C ASP A 12 6.92 -4.95 9.44
N PRO A 13 6.11 -5.88 10.01
CA PRO A 13 4.78 -5.55 10.48
C PRO A 13 4.72 -4.41 11.49
N LEU A 14 5.77 -4.26 12.32
CA LEU A 14 5.85 -3.17 13.30
C LEU A 14 6.00 -1.81 12.63
N CYS A 15 6.56 -1.78 11.43
CA CYS A 15 6.65 -0.55 10.63
C CYS A 15 5.35 -0.34 9.86
N PHE A 16 4.76 -1.42 9.35
CA PHE A 16 3.57 -1.34 8.52
C PHE A 16 2.35 -0.82 9.28
N ILE A 17 2.25 -1.08 10.59
CA ILE A 17 1.14 -0.55 11.38
C ILE A 17 1.08 0.98 11.33
N HIS A 18 2.23 1.64 11.27
CA HIS A 18 2.29 3.11 11.19
C HIS A 18 1.73 3.63 9.88
N VAL A 19 1.93 2.88 8.79
CA VAL A 19 1.34 3.23 7.50
C VAL A 19 -0.18 3.20 7.59
N LEU A 20 -0.72 2.12 8.12
CA LEU A 20 -2.17 1.95 8.25
C LEU A 20 -2.80 3.03 9.12
N LEU A 21 -2.19 3.29 10.28
CA LEU A 21 -2.69 4.29 11.21
C LEU A 21 -2.62 5.69 10.61
N ASN A 22 -1.52 6.03 9.94
CA ASN A 22 -1.38 7.35 9.33
C ASN A 22 -2.36 7.54 8.17
N ALA A 23 -2.56 6.52 7.35
CA ALA A 23 -3.52 6.62 6.26
C ALA A 23 -4.95 6.86 6.79
N LEU A 24 -5.33 6.14 7.84
CA LEU A 24 -6.65 6.31 8.46
C LEU A 24 -6.81 7.69 9.09
N ASP A 25 -5.78 8.18 9.78
CA ASP A 25 -5.78 9.50 10.37
C ASP A 25 -5.88 10.61 9.32
N MET A 26 -5.11 10.48 8.25
CA MET A 26 -5.16 11.44 7.14
C MET A 26 -6.55 11.48 6.52
N LYS A 27 -7.16 10.31 6.31
CA LYS A 27 -8.51 10.23 5.74
C LYS A 27 -9.54 10.89 6.65
N GLU A 28 -9.45 10.63 7.95
CA GLU A 28 -10.37 11.22 8.93
C GLU A 28 -10.27 12.74 8.93
N LYS A 29 -9.08 13.28 8.71
CA LYS A 29 -8.84 14.72 8.66
C LYS A 29 -9.17 15.37 7.32
N GLY A 30 -9.75 14.62 6.40
CA GLY A 30 -10.21 15.14 5.11
C GLY A 30 -9.15 15.18 4.02
N HIS A 31 -8.04 14.45 4.19
CA HIS A 31 -6.99 14.36 3.17
C HIS A 31 -7.18 13.13 2.29
N ASP A 32 -6.38 13.02 1.24
CA ASP A 32 -6.43 11.91 0.28
C ASP A 32 -5.13 11.09 0.33
N PRO A 33 -5.03 10.11 1.25
CA PRO A 33 -3.87 9.21 1.30
C PRO A 33 -4.05 8.06 0.32
N LYS A 34 -2.94 7.63 -0.29
CA LYS A 34 -2.87 6.44 -1.14
C LYS A 34 -1.70 5.61 -0.66
N ILE A 35 -1.96 4.34 -0.33
CA ILE A 35 -0.92 3.41 0.10
C ILE A 35 -0.44 2.61 -1.11
N ILE A 36 0.87 2.61 -1.33
CA ILE A 36 1.50 1.84 -2.40
C ILE A 36 2.52 0.89 -1.76
N LEU A 37 2.31 -0.43 -1.94
CA LEU A 37 3.25 -1.43 -1.44
C LEU A 37 4.28 -1.76 -2.51
N GLU A 38 5.55 -1.64 -2.13
CA GLU A 38 6.67 -1.91 -3.02
C GLU A 38 7.80 -2.57 -2.22
N GLY A 39 8.73 -3.25 -2.91
CA GLY A 39 9.84 -3.91 -2.23
C GLY A 39 9.37 -5.00 -1.29
N ALA A 40 10.01 -5.09 -0.13
CA ALA A 40 9.75 -6.18 0.83
C ALA A 40 8.33 -6.14 1.42
N SER A 41 7.65 -4.99 1.40
CA SER A 41 6.30 -4.89 1.98
C SER A 41 5.28 -5.76 1.26
N VAL A 42 5.51 -6.11 -0.01
CA VAL A 42 4.57 -6.97 -0.74
C VAL A 42 4.48 -8.38 -0.13
N LYS A 43 5.46 -8.79 0.66
CA LYS A 43 5.41 -10.07 1.38
C LYS A 43 4.30 -10.09 2.43
N LEU A 44 3.87 -8.93 2.89
CA LEU A 44 2.82 -8.81 3.91
C LEU A 44 1.43 -9.10 3.36
N ILE A 45 1.23 -9.01 2.06
CA ILE A 45 -0.10 -9.12 1.44
C ILE A 45 -0.86 -10.37 1.88
N PRO A 46 -0.31 -11.59 1.78
CA PRO A 46 -1.03 -12.78 2.23
C PRO A 46 -1.25 -12.81 3.74
N GLU A 47 -0.34 -12.23 4.51
CA GLU A 47 -0.44 -12.22 5.98
C GLU A 47 -1.53 -11.27 6.47
N LEU A 48 -1.67 -10.12 5.82
CA LEU A 48 -2.66 -9.11 6.20
C LEU A 48 -4.09 -9.60 6.02
N LYS A 49 -4.32 -10.57 5.13
CA LYS A 49 -5.63 -11.14 4.87
C LYS A 49 -6.09 -12.09 5.99
N LYS A 50 -5.15 -12.64 6.74
CA LYS A 50 -5.47 -13.63 7.78
C LYS A 50 -6.21 -12.97 8.95
N THR A 51 -7.32 -13.54 9.35
CA THR A 51 -8.18 -12.97 10.40
C THR A 51 -7.52 -12.98 11.78
N ASP A 52 -6.54 -13.85 11.99
CA ASP A 52 -5.78 -13.91 13.24
C ASP A 52 -4.57 -12.98 13.26
N ASN A 53 -4.28 -12.30 12.16
CA ASN A 53 -3.19 -11.32 12.10
C ASN A 53 -3.60 -10.06 12.85
N PRO A 54 -2.76 -9.54 13.77
CA PRO A 54 -3.10 -8.33 14.53
C PRO A 54 -3.42 -7.11 13.66
N LEU A 55 -2.89 -7.04 12.45
CA LEU A 55 -3.10 -5.92 11.53
C LEU A 55 -4.31 -6.10 10.62
N ASN A 56 -4.97 -7.27 10.66
CA ASN A 56 -6.04 -7.57 9.72
C ASN A 56 -7.18 -6.55 9.75
N LYS A 57 -7.63 -6.15 10.95
CA LYS A 57 -8.75 -5.20 11.06
C LYS A 57 -8.41 -3.84 10.45
N LEU A 58 -7.18 -3.37 10.66
CA LEU A 58 -6.73 -2.10 10.06
C LEU A 58 -6.59 -2.24 8.56
N TRP A 59 -6.08 -3.38 8.09
CA TRP A 59 -5.95 -3.67 6.66
C TRP A 59 -7.32 -3.66 5.97
N GLU A 60 -8.29 -4.37 6.54
CA GLU A 60 -9.65 -4.39 5.99
C GLU A 60 -10.25 -2.99 5.95
N LYS A 61 -9.98 -2.17 6.96
CA LYS A 61 -10.50 -0.82 7.03
C LYS A 61 -9.94 0.08 5.94
N VAL A 62 -8.63 0.02 5.68
CA VAL A 62 -8.05 0.81 4.58
C VAL A 62 -8.51 0.31 3.21
N LEU A 63 -8.75 -0.99 3.06
CA LEU A 63 -9.33 -1.53 1.83
C LEU A 63 -10.76 -1.02 1.63
N ASP A 64 -11.58 -1.08 2.66
CA ASP A 64 -12.98 -0.62 2.60
C ASP A 64 -13.09 0.86 2.25
N LEU A 65 -12.16 1.66 2.74
CA LEU A 65 -12.11 3.09 2.45
C LEU A 65 -11.41 3.41 1.14
N ASN A 66 -10.96 2.38 0.42
CA ASN A 66 -10.28 2.52 -0.87
C ASN A 66 -8.99 3.35 -0.78
N LEU A 67 -8.22 3.14 0.30
CA LEU A 67 -6.98 3.88 0.54
C LEU A 67 -5.75 3.17 -0.02
N VAL A 68 -5.87 1.90 -0.42
CA VAL A 68 -4.77 1.17 -1.03
C VAL A 68 -4.80 1.40 -2.54
N GLU A 69 -3.82 2.15 -3.03
CA GLU A 69 -3.70 2.44 -4.45
C GLU A 69 -3.34 1.19 -5.25
N GLY A 70 -2.40 0.41 -4.73
CA GLY A 70 -1.98 -0.81 -5.37
C GLY A 70 -0.66 -1.32 -4.85
N VAL A 71 -0.14 -2.33 -5.57
CA VAL A 71 1.10 -3.01 -5.21
C VAL A 71 2.03 -3.07 -6.43
N CYS A 72 3.33 -3.05 -6.17
CA CYS A 72 4.33 -3.20 -7.22
C CYS A 72 4.20 -4.57 -7.87
N LYS A 73 3.96 -4.59 -9.18
CA LYS A 73 3.78 -5.85 -9.91
C LYS A 73 5.07 -6.68 -9.94
N ALA A 74 6.19 -6.06 -10.25
CA ALA A 74 7.47 -6.76 -10.33
C ALA A 74 7.89 -7.34 -8.98
N CYS A 75 7.72 -6.58 -7.90
CA CYS A 75 8.07 -7.03 -6.55
C CYS A 75 7.16 -8.18 -6.11
N SER A 76 5.87 -8.09 -6.38
CA SER A 76 4.90 -9.14 -6.03
C SER A 76 5.21 -10.44 -6.78
N ASN A 77 5.56 -10.33 -8.07
CA ASN A 77 5.94 -11.49 -8.86
C ASN A 77 7.22 -12.13 -8.33
N LYS A 78 8.24 -11.32 -8.08
CA LYS A 78 9.54 -11.80 -7.61
C LYS A 78 9.46 -12.46 -6.24
N LEU A 79 8.66 -11.91 -5.35
CA LEU A 79 8.54 -12.38 -3.97
C LEU A 79 7.38 -13.37 -3.76
N GLY A 80 6.71 -13.80 -4.83
CA GLY A 80 5.73 -14.87 -4.78
C GLY A 80 4.37 -14.50 -4.21
N THR A 81 3.98 -13.22 -4.23
CA THR A 81 2.70 -12.77 -3.69
C THR A 81 1.74 -12.20 -4.75
N LEU A 82 2.06 -12.39 -6.03
CA LEU A 82 1.24 -11.86 -7.12
C LEU A 82 -0.20 -12.39 -7.08
N ASP A 83 -0.37 -13.69 -6.87
CA ASP A 83 -1.70 -14.29 -6.83
C ASP A 83 -2.50 -13.80 -5.62
N ASN A 84 -1.82 -13.61 -4.48
CA ASN A 84 -2.46 -13.05 -3.28
C ASN A 84 -2.97 -11.62 -3.53
N ALA A 85 -2.20 -10.82 -4.26
CA ALA A 85 -2.61 -9.47 -4.62
C ALA A 85 -3.86 -9.50 -5.51
N LYS A 86 -3.88 -10.40 -6.50
CA LYS A 86 -5.03 -10.56 -7.38
C LYS A 86 -6.27 -11.03 -6.65
N GLU A 87 -6.12 -11.98 -5.71
CA GLU A 87 -7.22 -12.50 -4.91
C GLU A 87 -7.88 -11.41 -4.06
N GLN A 88 -7.10 -10.43 -3.61
CA GLN A 88 -7.60 -9.31 -2.83
C GLN A 88 -8.02 -8.12 -3.69
N ASN A 89 -8.04 -8.29 -5.01
CA ASN A 89 -8.41 -7.25 -5.98
C ASN A 89 -7.52 -6.00 -5.88
N LEU A 90 -6.25 -6.17 -5.53
CA LEU A 90 -5.31 -5.08 -5.47
C LEU A 90 -4.81 -4.73 -6.87
N GLN A 91 -4.73 -3.45 -7.17
CA GLN A 91 -4.23 -2.99 -8.45
C GLN A 91 -2.73 -3.29 -8.58
N LEU A 92 -2.32 -3.83 -9.72
CA LEU A 92 -0.92 -4.09 -10.01
C LEU A 92 -0.33 -2.87 -10.69
N LEU A 93 0.68 -2.26 -10.07
CA LEU A 93 1.30 -1.03 -10.57
C LEU A 93 2.62 -1.38 -11.26
N ASP A 94 2.74 -1.00 -12.52
CA ASP A 94 3.84 -1.47 -13.36
C ASP A 94 4.36 -0.44 -14.38
N SER A 95 4.02 0.83 -14.22
CA SER A 95 4.29 1.85 -15.24
C SER A 95 5.77 2.17 -15.45
N MET A 96 6.63 1.83 -14.49
CA MET A 96 8.08 2.07 -14.59
C MET A 96 8.82 0.73 -14.53
N SER A 97 8.99 0.09 -15.69
CA SER A 97 9.69 -1.20 -15.80
C SER A 97 9.15 -2.24 -14.82
N GLY A 98 7.84 -2.30 -14.65
CA GLY A 98 7.17 -3.24 -13.77
C GLY A 98 6.98 -2.74 -12.34
N HIS A 99 7.37 -1.51 -12.04
CA HIS A 99 7.27 -0.87 -10.73
C HIS A 99 6.39 0.38 -10.80
N PRO A 100 5.82 0.84 -9.68
CA PRO A 100 5.14 2.13 -9.66
C PRO A 100 6.15 3.28 -9.73
N ALA A 101 5.79 4.35 -10.43
CA ALA A 101 6.67 5.50 -10.62
C ALA A 101 6.33 6.62 -9.66
N LEU A 102 7.30 7.04 -8.84
CA LEU A 102 7.13 8.19 -7.94
C LEU A 102 6.73 9.46 -8.69
N ALA A 103 7.34 9.66 -9.88
CA ALA A 103 7.10 10.86 -10.66
C ALA A 103 5.62 11.04 -11.03
N GLU A 104 4.91 9.94 -11.31
CA GLU A 104 3.48 10.02 -11.66
C GLU A 104 2.67 10.64 -10.53
N TYR A 105 2.99 10.30 -9.30
CA TYR A 105 2.27 10.83 -8.14
C TYR A 105 2.65 12.28 -7.88
N ARG A 106 3.92 12.65 -8.06
CA ARG A 106 4.33 14.06 -7.96
C ARG A 106 3.66 14.92 -9.02
N GLU A 107 3.52 14.43 -10.24
CA GLU A 107 2.85 15.14 -11.31
C GLU A 107 1.36 15.38 -11.02
N LYS A 108 0.77 14.56 -10.16
CA LYS A 108 -0.62 14.70 -9.71
C LYS A 108 -0.74 15.43 -8.38
N ASP A 109 0.32 16.10 -7.95
CA ASP A 109 0.39 16.91 -6.73
C ASP A 109 0.29 16.11 -5.42
N TYR A 110 0.69 14.85 -5.43
CA TYR A 110 0.83 14.06 -4.21
C TYR A 110 2.16 14.38 -3.52
N GLU A 111 2.11 14.58 -2.22
CA GLU A 111 3.32 14.57 -1.40
C GLU A 111 3.72 13.11 -1.20
N ILE A 112 5.00 12.80 -1.40
CA ILE A 112 5.49 11.42 -1.27
C ILE A 112 6.13 11.24 0.10
N ILE A 113 5.65 10.22 0.82
CA ILE A 113 6.22 9.82 2.10
C ILE A 113 6.60 8.36 1.98
N THR A 114 7.82 8.02 2.35
CA THR A 114 8.31 6.64 2.27
C THR A 114 8.40 6.02 3.68
N PHE A 115 8.09 4.74 3.73
CA PHE A 115 8.17 3.95 4.96
C PHE A 115 9.04 2.72 4.75
#